data_026ca70474ad137d7a794d845347d2c0
#
_entry.id   026ca70474ad137d7a794d845347d2c0
#
_cell.length_a   1.000
_cell.length_b   1.000
_cell.length_c   1.000
_cell.angle_alpha   90.00
_cell.angle_beta   90.00
_cell.angle_gamma   90.00
#
_symmetry.space_group_name_H-M   'P 1'
#
loop_
_entity.id
_entity.type
_entity.pdbx_description
1 polymer ?
#
loop_
_entity_poly.entity_id
_entity_poly.type
_entity_poly.pdbx_seq_one_letter_code
_entity_poly.pdbx_strand_id
1 'polypeptide(L)'
;GGYCTFLNTFKAPFIFSNFNGTSADVDVLTHEAGHAFEAYTAAKQIPFMDMVFPTSEVAEIHSMTMEHFAYPWMNAFFGEKAGDYRYAHLMSALEVIPYMVCVDEFQHKVFENIGMTAKERRAIWHQLELTYMPWRNYDGHKFLEEGGFWMQKQHIFVNPFYYIDYALAQICAFQFFERSKKEPEKAWGDYYRLCQA
;
A
#
# COMPACT_ATOMS: atom_id res chain seq x y z
N GLY A 1 -11.56 -3.74 -2.14
CA GLY A 1 -10.77 -2.86 -1.27
C GLY A 1 -11.39 -2.70 0.10
N GLY A 2 -10.66 -2.05 0.99
CA GLY A 2 -11.07 -1.78 2.36
C GLY A 2 -10.62 -0.40 2.81
N TYR A 3 -10.94 -0.08 4.05
CA TYR A 3 -10.42 1.07 4.78
C TYR A 3 -10.50 0.84 6.27
N CYS A 4 -9.63 1.53 7.02
CA CYS A 4 -9.70 1.63 8.47
C CYS A 4 -10.05 3.06 8.88
N THR A 5 -10.86 3.21 9.92
CA THR A 5 -11.14 4.49 10.57
C THR A 5 -11.21 4.29 12.08
N PHE A 6 -11.13 5.39 12.85
CA PHE A 6 -11.25 5.34 14.30
C PHE A 6 -12.59 5.92 14.76
N LEU A 7 -13.35 5.14 15.49
CA LEU A 7 -14.64 5.55 16.04
C LEU A 7 -14.44 6.23 17.40
N ASN A 8 -14.35 7.54 17.40
CA ASN A 8 -14.01 8.36 18.58
C ASN A 8 -14.92 8.09 19.79
N THR A 9 -16.23 7.92 19.57
CA THR A 9 -17.21 7.64 20.62
C THR A 9 -16.96 6.27 21.28
N PHE A 10 -16.53 5.31 20.51
CA PHE A 10 -16.29 3.94 20.99
C PHE A 10 -14.83 3.70 21.41
N LYS A 11 -13.94 4.66 21.09
CA LYS A 11 -12.48 4.55 21.28
C LYS A 11 -11.92 3.27 20.68
N ALA A 12 -12.37 2.94 19.49
CA ALA A 12 -12.03 1.70 18.80
C ALA A 12 -11.85 1.92 17.30
N PRO A 13 -10.88 1.24 16.67
CA PRO A 13 -10.77 1.22 15.22
C PRO A 13 -11.93 0.42 14.61
N PHE A 14 -12.28 0.77 13.39
CA PHE A 14 -13.27 0.08 12.57
C PHE A 14 -12.68 -0.22 11.20
N ILE A 15 -12.72 -1.48 10.81
CA ILE A 15 -12.26 -1.94 9.50
C ILE A 15 -13.48 -2.28 8.66
N PHE A 16 -13.54 -1.73 7.46
CA PHE A 16 -14.43 -2.19 6.40
C PHE A 16 -13.61 -2.88 5.31
N SER A 17 -14.09 -4.03 4.84
CA SER A 17 -13.51 -4.71 3.69
C SER A 17 -14.60 -5.32 2.83
N ASN A 18 -14.49 -5.09 1.51
CA ASN A 18 -15.41 -5.65 0.51
C ASN A 18 -14.81 -6.95 -0.05
N PHE A 19 -14.99 -8.05 0.69
CA PHE A 19 -14.46 -9.36 0.34
C PHE A 19 -15.11 -9.94 -0.92
N ASN A 20 -14.27 -10.58 -1.72
CA ASN A 20 -14.68 -11.24 -2.97
C ASN A 20 -14.24 -12.70 -3.06
N GLY A 21 -13.64 -13.26 -2.01
CA GLY A 21 -13.20 -14.66 -1.93
C GLY A 21 -11.83 -14.92 -2.56
N THR A 22 -11.02 -13.90 -2.81
CA THR A 22 -9.65 -14.03 -3.33
C THR A 22 -8.59 -13.84 -2.25
N SER A 23 -7.32 -14.18 -2.54
CA SER A 23 -6.19 -13.92 -1.63
C SER A 23 -6.05 -12.44 -1.27
N ALA A 24 -6.45 -11.53 -2.15
CA ALA A 24 -6.44 -10.10 -1.91
C ALA A 24 -7.33 -9.66 -0.72
N ASP A 25 -8.31 -10.46 -0.32
CA ASP A 25 -9.09 -10.20 0.89
C ASP A 25 -8.24 -10.32 2.16
N VAL A 26 -7.27 -11.25 2.16
CA VAL A 26 -6.32 -11.41 3.28
C VAL A 26 -5.30 -10.30 3.27
N ASP A 27 -4.82 -9.88 2.08
CA ASP A 27 -3.91 -8.74 1.93
C ASP A 27 -4.55 -7.48 2.54
N VAL A 28 -5.79 -7.16 2.12
CA VAL A 28 -6.55 -6.01 2.63
C VAL A 28 -6.80 -6.16 4.14
N LEU A 29 -7.20 -7.33 4.62
CA LEU A 29 -7.49 -7.53 6.05
C LEU A 29 -6.25 -7.28 6.92
N THR A 30 -5.10 -7.82 6.53
CA THR A 30 -3.85 -7.64 7.28
C THR A 30 -3.32 -6.21 7.19
N HIS A 31 -3.48 -5.56 6.04
CA HIS A 31 -3.20 -4.15 5.84
C HIS A 31 -4.01 -3.26 6.78
N GLU A 32 -5.34 -3.37 6.72
CA GLU A 32 -6.24 -2.58 7.57
C GLU A 32 -6.07 -2.90 9.07
N ALA A 33 -5.68 -4.13 9.41
CA ALA A 33 -5.34 -4.49 10.78
C ALA A 33 -4.09 -3.74 11.29
N GLY A 34 -3.14 -3.42 10.41
CA GLY A 34 -1.99 -2.57 10.73
C GLY A 34 -2.40 -1.16 11.12
N HIS A 35 -3.25 -0.52 10.32
CA HIS A 35 -3.84 0.78 10.65
C HIS A 35 -4.67 0.74 11.94
N ALA A 36 -5.48 -0.31 12.10
CA ALA A 36 -6.29 -0.48 13.31
C ALA A 36 -5.44 -0.63 14.57
N PHE A 37 -4.36 -1.39 14.50
CA PHE A 37 -3.44 -1.58 15.61
C PHE A 37 -2.72 -0.29 15.99
N GLU A 38 -2.24 0.46 14.98
CA GLU A 38 -1.63 1.77 15.17
C GLU A 38 -2.63 2.72 15.85
N ALA A 39 -3.79 2.98 15.24
CA ALA A 39 -4.78 3.91 15.76
C ALA A 39 -5.24 3.54 17.18
N TYR A 40 -5.42 2.25 17.48
CA TYR A 40 -5.77 1.77 18.83
C TYR A 40 -4.65 2.01 19.84
N THR A 41 -3.40 1.90 19.41
CA THR A 41 -2.23 2.07 20.26
C THR A 41 -1.95 3.54 20.50
N ALA A 42 -1.96 4.37 19.45
CA ALA A 42 -1.76 5.80 19.51
C ALA A 42 -2.85 6.50 20.35
N ALA A 43 -4.11 6.12 20.17
CA ALA A 43 -5.24 6.70 20.91
C ALA A 43 -5.19 6.51 22.44
N LYS A 44 -4.34 5.62 22.94
CA LYS A 44 -4.11 5.46 24.40
C LYS A 44 -3.13 6.49 24.95
N GLN A 45 -2.33 7.10 24.10
CA GLN A 45 -1.23 7.98 24.48
C GLN A 45 -1.46 9.42 24.00
N ILE A 46 -2.10 9.57 22.83
CA ILE A 46 -2.34 10.86 22.20
C ILE A 46 -3.72 11.37 22.64
N PRO A 47 -3.80 12.51 23.38
CA PRO A 47 -5.07 13.02 23.88
C PRO A 47 -5.93 13.68 22.80
N PHE A 48 -5.32 14.08 21.68
CA PHE A 48 -6.00 14.77 20.58
C PHE A 48 -6.27 13.81 19.44
N MET A 49 -7.54 13.51 19.20
CA MET A 49 -7.95 12.49 18.22
C MET A 49 -7.51 12.80 16.78
N ASP A 50 -7.40 14.08 16.41
CA ASP A 50 -6.92 14.50 15.10
C ASP A 50 -5.43 14.19 14.86
N MET A 51 -4.70 13.82 15.91
CA MET A 51 -3.29 13.47 15.87
C MET A 51 -3.05 11.95 16.00
N VAL A 52 -4.10 11.14 16.09
CA VAL A 52 -3.98 9.70 16.24
C VAL A 52 -3.44 9.05 14.98
N PHE A 53 -3.86 9.52 13.81
CA PHE A 53 -3.30 9.05 12.56
C PHE A 53 -2.06 9.87 12.18
N PRO A 54 -0.93 9.22 11.91
CA PRO A 54 0.30 9.89 11.50
C PRO A 54 0.22 10.39 10.05
N THR A 55 1.33 10.88 9.51
CA THR A 55 1.46 11.18 8.07
C THR A 55 1.25 9.93 7.23
N SER A 56 0.85 10.11 5.96
CA SER A 56 0.44 9.01 5.09
C SER A 56 1.52 7.93 4.94
N GLU A 57 2.77 8.34 4.70
CA GLU A 57 3.88 7.40 4.56
C GLU A 57 4.13 6.57 5.83
N VAL A 58 3.95 7.18 7.00
CA VAL A 58 4.10 6.46 8.28
C VAL A 58 2.92 5.53 8.52
N ALA A 59 1.70 5.96 8.21
CA ALA A 59 0.51 5.12 8.28
C ALA A 59 0.68 3.85 7.44
N GLU A 60 1.22 3.99 6.22
CA GLU A 60 1.45 2.84 5.34
C GLU A 60 2.63 1.96 5.78
N ILE A 61 3.59 2.48 6.55
CA ILE A 61 4.58 1.61 7.20
C ILE A 61 3.89 0.66 8.18
N HIS A 62 2.89 1.15 8.93
CA HIS A 62 2.15 0.31 9.87
C HIS A 62 1.38 -0.80 9.16
N SER A 63 0.62 -0.47 8.13
CA SER A 63 -0.21 -1.41 7.38
C SER A 63 0.64 -2.45 6.64
N MET A 64 1.60 -2.02 5.84
CA MET A 64 2.44 -2.91 5.03
C MET A 64 3.37 -3.79 5.88
N THR A 65 3.84 -3.31 7.03
CA THR A 65 4.60 -4.13 7.98
C THR A 65 3.74 -5.24 8.57
N MET A 66 2.48 -4.94 8.91
CA MET A 66 1.57 -5.92 9.47
C MET A 66 1.25 -7.04 8.48
N GLU A 67 1.14 -6.76 7.19
CA GLU A 67 1.01 -7.79 6.15
C GLU A 67 2.13 -8.83 6.24
N HIS A 68 3.38 -8.39 6.35
CA HIS A 68 4.53 -9.28 6.49
C HIS A 68 4.61 -9.96 7.86
N PHE A 69 4.24 -9.27 8.93
CA PHE A 69 4.21 -9.86 10.26
C PHE A 69 3.14 -10.96 10.38
N ALA A 70 2.10 -10.91 9.58
CA ALA A 70 1.07 -11.94 9.53
C ALA A 70 1.51 -13.26 8.83
N TYR A 71 2.64 -13.29 8.13
CA TYR A 71 3.11 -14.45 7.37
C TYR A 71 3.19 -15.78 8.16
N PRO A 72 3.59 -15.82 9.43
CA PRO A 72 3.59 -17.06 10.21
C PRO A 72 2.22 -17.72 10.33
N TRP A 73 1.14 -16.94 10.24
CA TRP A 73 -0.25 -17.42 10.42
C TRP A 73 -0.98 -17.70 9.10
N MET A 74 -0.33 -17.53 7.95
CA MET A 74 -0.97 -17.71 6.63
C MET A 74 -1.50 -19.13 6.39
N ASN A 75 -0.99 -20.12 7.10
CA ASN A 75 -1.54 -21.48 7.04
C ASN A 75 -3.00 -21.57 7.52
N ALA A 76 -3.44 -20.66 8.40
CA ALA A 76 -4.82 -20.59 8.86
C ALA A 76 -5.78 -20.15 7.72
N PHE A 77 -5.31 -19.36 6.77
CA PHE A 77 -6.08 -18.86 5.63
C PHE A 77 -5.95 -19.76 4.39
N PHE A 78 -4.75 -20.26 4.11
CA PHE A 78 -4.41 -20.88 2.83
C PHE A 78 -4.03 -22.36 2.94
N GLY A 79 -3.94 -22.93 4.15
CA GLY A 79 -3.52 -24.30 4.37
C GLY A 79 -2.16 -24.60 3.70
N GLU A 80 -2.12 -25.65 2.89
CA GLU A 80 -0.89 -26.06 2.17
C GLU A 80 -0.39 -25.04 1.16
N LYS A 81 -1.26 -24.12 0.68
CA LYS A 81 -0.91 -23.06 -0.28
C LYS A 81 -0.32 -21.81 0.38
N ALA A 82 -0.12 -21.80 1.69
CA ALA A 82 0.43 -20.64 2.39
C ALA A 82 1.86 -20.26 1.91
N GLY A 83 2.64 -21.23 1.42
CA GLY A 83 3.93 -20.98 0.79
C GLY A 83 3.81 -20.19 -0.51
N ASP A 84 2.91 -20.62 -1.38
CA ASP A 84 2.63 -19.96 -2.66
C ASP A 84 2.10 -18.55 -2.45
N TYR A 85 1.19 -18.39 -1.48
CA TYR A 85 0.68 -17.07 -1.12
C TYR A 85 1.80 -16.11 -0.69
N ARG A 86 2.66 -16.51 0.27
CA ARG A 86 3.76 -15.66 0.73
C ARG A 86 4.71 -15.27 -0.39
N TYR A 87 4.98 -16.20 -1.31
CA TYR A 87 5.81 -15.93 -2.49
C TYR A 87 5.13 -14.92 -3.41
N ALA A 88 3.86 -15.14 -3.77
CA ALA A 88 3.12 -14.26 -4.65
C ALA A 88 2.96 -12.85 -4.07
N HIS A 89 2.62 -12.74 -2.79
CA HIS A 89 2.50 -11.47 -2.09
C HIS A 89 3.83 -10.70 -2.06
N LEU A 90 4.95 -11.36 -1.75
CA LEU A 90 6.26 -10.73 -1.74
C LEU A 90 6.69 -10.28 -3.15
N MET A 91 6.43 -11.08 -4.18
CA MET A 91 6.71 -10.70 -5.57
C MET A 91 5.86 -9.50 -5.99
N SER A 92 4.57 -9.51 -5.66
CA SER A 92 3.68 -8.38 -5.92
C SER A 92 4.16 -7.09 -5.25
N ALA A 93 4.60 -7.17 -3.99
CA ALA A 93 5.15 -6.04 -3.25
C ALA A 93 6.43 -5.46 -3.90
N LEU A 94 7.26 -6.30 -4.51
CA LEU A 94 8.44 -5.85 -5.27
C LEU A 94 8.05 -5.22 -6.62
N GLU A 95 7.13 -5.85 -7.34
CA GLU A 95 6.70 -5.41 -8.67
C GLU A 95 5.90 -4.10 -8.66
N VAL A 96 5.22 -3.82 -7.54
CA VAL A 96 4.40 -2.60 -7.43
C VAL A 96 5.24 -1.34 -7.20
N ILE A 97 6.47 -1.44 -6.69
CA ILE A 97 7.33 -0.27 -6.43
C ILE A 97 7.60 0.54 -7.70
N PRO A 98 8.07 -0.03 -8.83
CA PRO A 98 8.24 0.72 -10.07
C PRO A 98 6.94 1.37 -10.57
N TYR A 99 5.79 0.71 -10.35
CA TYR A 99 4.49 1.28 -10.68
C TYR A 99 4.15 2.51 -9.83
N MET A 100 4.44 2.47 -8.53
CA MET A 100 4.24 3.61 -7.63
C MET A 100 5.07 4.82 -8.04
N VAL A 101 6.34 4.59 -8.39
CA VAL A 101 7.25 5.63 -8.91
C VAL A 101 6.75 6.18 -10.25
N CYS A 102 6.27 5.31 -11.14
CA CYS A 102 5.67 5.71 -12.42
C CYS A 102 4.46 6.62 -12.22
N VAL A 103 3.59 6.28 -11.26
CA VAL A 103 2.41 7.10 -10.90
C VAL A 103 2.85 8.47 -10.39
N ASP A 104 3.86 8.53 -9.54
CA ASP A 104 4.34 9.78 -8.97
C ASP A 104 4.97 10.69 -10.04
N GLU A 105 5.91 10.18 -10.83
CA GLU A 105 6.53 10.97 -11.91
C GLU A 105 5.50 11.44 -12.93
N PHE A 106 4.49 10.63 -13.23
CA PHE A 106 3.39 11.03 -14.10
C PHE A 106 2.64 12.23 -13.55
N GLN A 107 2.32 12.23 -12.27
CA GLN A 107 1.65 13.36 -11.63
C GLN A 107 2.49 14.63 -11.70
N HIS A 108 3.79 14.56 -11.37
CA HIS A 108 4.71 15.70 -11.51
C HIS A 108 4.66 16.30 -12.91
N LYS A 109 4.82 15.47 -13.94
CA LYS A 109 4.80 15.94 -15.35
C LYS A 109 3.47 16.60 -15.74
N VAL A 110 2.34 16.06 -15.25
CA VAL A 110 1.01 16.60 -15.56
C VAL A 110 0.77 17.91 -14.81
N PHE A 111 1.18 18.01 -13.54
CA PHE A 111 1.00 19.23 -12.74
C PHE A 111 1.95 20.36 -13.16
N GLU A 112 3.14 20.04 -13.65
CA GLU A 112 4.07 21.02 -14.28
C GLU A 112 3.50 21.62 -15.56
N ASN A 113 2.64 20.90 -16.27
CA ASN A 113 1.99 21.37 -17.49
C ASN A 113 0.50 21.01 -17.53
N ILE A 114 -0.30 21.76 -16.81
CA ILE A 114 -1.76 21.54 -16.66
C ILE A 114 -2.52 21.69 -17.99
N GLY A 115 -1.92 22.38 -18.98
CA GLY A 115 -2.49 22.60 -20.31
C GLY A 115 -2.43 21.39 -21.23
N MET A 116 -1.83 20.27 -20.82
CA MET A 116 -1.73 19.08 -21.65
C MET A 116 -3.09 18.54 -22.07
N THR A 117 -3.18 18.14 -23.32
CA THR A 117 -4.32 17.39 -23.87
C THR A 117 -4.37 15.97 -23.30
N ALA A 118 -5.52 15.31 -23.39
CA ALA A 118 -5.64 13.90 -22.99
C ALA A 118 -4.70 12.98 -23.79
N LYS A 119 -4.41 13.30 -25.04
CA LYS A 119 -3.46 12.54 -25.87
C LYS A 119 -2.02 12.68 -25.37
N GLU A 120 -1.60 13.88 -25.00
CA GLU A 120 -0.26 14.13 -24.44
C GLU A 120 -0.07 13.44 -23.11
N ARG A 121 -1.06 13.48 -22.22
CA ARG A 121 -1.02 12.74 -20.93
C ARG A 121 -0.84 11.24 -21.16
N ARG A 122 -1.60 10.64 -22.09
CA ARG A 122 -1.44 9.23 -22.43
C ARG A 122 -0.04 8.92 -22.99
N ALA A 123 0.48 9.78 -23.86
CA ALA A 123 1.83 9.58 -24.40
C ALA A 123 2.91 9.62 -23.31
N ILE A 124 2.79 10.53 -22.33
CA ILE A 124 3.70 10.59 -21.18
C ILE A 124 3.59 9.32 -20.36
N TRP A 125 2.35 8.88 -20.02
CA TRP A 125 2.18 7.65 -19.28
C TRP A 125 2.84 6.46 -19.99
N HIS A 126 2.60 6.30 -21.28
CA HIS A 126 3.21 5.23 -22.06
C HIS A 126 4.75 5.23 -22.00
N GLN A 127 5.37 6.40 -22.12
CA GLN A 127 6.84 6.52 -22.00
C GLN A 127 7.35 6.12 -20.60
N LEU A 128 6.65 6.52 -19.56
CA LEU A 128 6.97 6.14 -18.19
C LEU A 128 6.78 4.64 -17.94
N GLU A 129 5.72 4.03 -18.47
CA GLU A 129 5.53 2.58 -18.42
C GLU A 129 6.69 1.82 -19.09
N LEU A 130 7.13 2.25 -20.25
CA LEU A 130 8.28 1.64 -20.94
C LEU A 130 9.58 1.77 -20.13
N THR A 131 9.71 2.82 -19.34
CA THR A 131 10.87 3.05 -18.48
C THR A 131 10.85 2.19 -17.22
N TYR A 132 9.72 2.21 -16.50
CA TYR A 132 9.61 1.60 -15.19
C TYR A 132 9.10 0.16 -15.21
N MET A 133 8.30 -0.20 -16.22
CA MET A 133 7.65 -1.51 -16.33
C MET A 133 7.73 -2.06 -17.77
N PRO A 134 8.93 -2.23 -18.34
CA PRO A 134 9.11 -2.64 -19.74
C PRO A 134 8.55 -4.04 -20.04
N TRP A 135 8.28 -4.84 -19.01
CA TRP A 135 7.68 -6.18 -19.13
C TRP A 135 6.16 -6.17 -19.31
N ARG A 136 5.50 -5.00 -19.12
CA ARG A 136 4.03 -4.92 -19.17
C ARG A 136 3.54 -5.09 -20.60
N ASN A 137 2.56 -5.97 -20.77
CA ASN A 137 1.91 -6.27 -22.04
C ASN A 137 0.40 -6.16 -21.88
N TYR A 138 -0.27 -5.57 -22.85
CA TYR A 138 -1.73 -5.37 -22.86
C TYR A 138 -2.45 -6.19 -23.94
N ASP A 139 -1.77 -7.19 -24.53
CA ASP A 139 -2.33 -8.14 -25.48
C ASP A 139 -3.10 -7.48 -26.65
N GLY A 140 -2.60 -6.35 -27.18
CA GLY A 140 -3.24 -5.62 -28.27
C GLY A 140 -4.40 -4.72 -27.86
N HIS A 141 -4.63 -4.50 -26.56
CA HIS A 141 -5.67 -3.58 -26.13
C HIS A 141 -5.26 -2.13 -26.38
N LYS A 142 -5.66 -1.61 -27.54
CA LYS A 142 -5.22 -0.32 -28.09
C LYS A 142 -5.24 0.84 -27.09
N PHE A 143 -6.32 1.00 -26.32
CA PHE A 143 -6.44 2.10 -25.35
C PHE A 143 -5.37 2.02 -24.25
N LEU A 144 -5.04 0.82 -23.77
CA LEU A 144 -4.03 0.61 -22.74
C LEU A 144 -2.61 0.77 -23.33
N GLU A 145 -2.36 0.23 -24.51
CA GLU A 145 -1.10 0.40 -25.23
C GLU A 145 -0.80 1.86 -25.56
N GLU A 146 -1.83 2.66 -25.79
CA GLU A 146 -1.70 4.11 -25.97
C GLU A 146 -1.52 4.90 -24.66
N GLY A 147 -1.32 4.21 -23.53
CA GLY A 147 -1.07 4.83 -22.22
C GLY A 147 -2.33 5.20 -21.44
N GLY A 148 -3.42 4.45 -21.61
CA GLY A 148 -4.67 4.69 -20.89
C GLY A 148 -4.74 4.10 -19.48
N PHE A 149 -3.77 3.28 -19.07
CA PHE A 149 -3.85 2.49 -17.83
C PHE A 149 -3.95 3.34 -16.55
N TRP A 150 -3.33 4.51 -16.48
CA TRP A 150 -3.38 5.38 -15.30
C TRP A 150 -4.80 5.82 -14.90
N MET A 151 -5.74 5.87 -15.89
CA MET A 151 -7.10 6.38 -15.66
C MET A 151 -7.93 5.53 -14.69
N GLN A 152 -7.54 4.28 -14.45
CA GLN A 152 -8.17 3.41 -13.45
C GLN A 152 -7.69 3.68 -12.02
N LYS A 153 -6.58 4.43 -11.84
CA LYS A 153 -6.01 4.68 -10.52
C LYS A 153 -6.67 5.87 -9.85
N GLN A 154 -7.64 5.56 -8.97
CA GLN A 154 -8.41 6.57 -8.25
C GLN A 154 -7.54 7.58 -7.48
N HIS A 155 -6.44 7.12 -6.89
CA HIS A 155 -5.52 7.96 -6.10
C HIS A 155 -5.01 9.18 -6.85
N ILE A 156 -4.77 9.06 -8.16
CA ILE A 156 -4.32 10.19 -8.99
C ILE A 156 -5.32 11.35 -8.98
N PHE A 157 -6.60 11.05 -8.84
CA PHE A 157 -7.69 12.04 -8.93
C PHE A 157 -8.14 12.58 -7.58
N VAL A 158 -8.14 11.74 -6.55
CA VAL A 158 -8.70 12.11 -5.23
C VAL A 158 -7.63 12.47 -4.20
N ASN A 159 -6.43 11.90 -4.32
CA ASN A 159 -5.30 12.12 -3.42
C ASN A 159 -3.99 12.28 -4.23
N PRO A 160 -3.81 13.37 -4.99
CA PRO A 160 -2.60 13.57 -5.78
C PRO A 160 -1.34 13.51 -4.89
N PHE A 161 -0.28 12.90 -5.45
CA PHE A 161 1.03 12.74 -4.79
C PHE A 161 1.07 11.81 -3.57
N TYR A 162 -0.05 11.20 -3.19
CA TYR A 162 -0.10 10.23 -2.11
C TYR A 162 0.58 8.90 -2.45
N TYR A 163 0.52 8.49 -3.73
CA TYR A 163 0.83 7.10 -4.12
C TYR A 163 2.30 6.71 -3.93
N ILE A 164 3.21 7.68 -3.90
CA ILE A 164 4.63 7.44 -3.62
C ILE A 164 4.86 7.00 -2.15
N ASP A 165 3.98 7.39 -1.24
CA ASP A 165 4.07 7.04 0.18
C ASP A 165 4.06 5.52 0.38
N TYR A 166 3.30 4.80 -0.44
CA TYR A 166 3.32 3.33 -0.46
C TYR A 166 4.70 2.76 -0.82
N ALA A 167 5.43 3.37 -1.75
CA ALA A 167 6.77 2.90 -2.12
C ALA A 167 7.77 3.07 -0.98
N LEU A 168 7.74 4.22 -0.30
CA LEU A 168 8.57 4.51 0.87
C LEU A 168 8.23 3.56 2.02
N ALA A 169 6.94 3.39 2.29
CA ALA A 169 6.44 2.50 3.32
C ALA A 169 6.82 1.03 3.05
N GLN A 170 6.72 0.57 1.80
CA GLN A 170 7.08 -0.79 1.44
C GLN A 170 8.56 -1.09 1.69
N ILE A 171 9.45 -0.13 1.41
CA ILE A 171 10.88 -0.27 1.71
C ILE A 171 11.12 -0.40 3.23
N CYS A 172 10.40 0.36 4.04
CA CYS A 172 10.46 0.24 5.50
C CYS A 172 9.87 -1.09 5.98
N ALA A 173 8.75 -1.53 5.42
CA ALA A 173 8.12 -2.80 5.74
C ALA A 173 9.04 -4.00 5.45
N PHE A 174 9.80 -3.96 4.35
CA PHE A 174 10.82 -4.97 4.07
C PHE A 174 11.93 -5.01 5.11
N GLN A 175 12.34 -3.87 5.67
CA GLN A 175 13.32 -3.83 6.74
C GLN A 175 12.77 -4.47 8.03
N PHE A 176 11.52 -4.18 8.40
CA PHE A 176 10.83 -4.84 9.50
C PHE A 176 10.68 -6.35 9.27
N PHE A 177 10.31 -6.75 8.06
CA PHE A 177 10.19 -8.15 7.68
C PHE A 177 11.53 -8.89 7.79
N GLU A 178 12.59 -8.36 7.23
CA GLU A 178 13.93 -8.97 7.31
C GLU A 178 14.41 -9.07 8.76
N ARG A 179 14.15 -8.03 9.55
CA ARG A 179 14.51 -8.03 10.97
C ARG A 179 13.69 -9.03 11.76
N SER A 180 12.40 -9.21 11.44
CA SER A 180 11.52 -10.14 12.14
C SER A 180 11.96 -11.60 12.00
N LYS A 181 12.66 -11.94 10.92
CA LYS A 181 13.25 -13.28 10.73
C LYS A 181 14.43 -13.57 11.65
N LYS A 182 15.17 -12.54 12.03
CA LYS A 182 16.41 -12.65 12.83
C LYS A 182 16.16 -12.36 14.31
N GLU A 183 15.37 -11.33 14.60
CA GLU A 183 15.12 -10.77 15.93
C GLU A 183 13.62 -10.43 16.10
N PRO A 184 12.71 -11.43 16.11
CA PRO A 184 11.26 -11.20 16.04
C PRO A 184 10.72 -10.32 17.17
N GLU A 185 11.15 -10.54 18.41
CA GLU A 185 10.70 -9.76 19.56
C GLU A 185 11.15 -8.29 19.47
N LYS A 186 12.36 -8.07 18.98
CA LYS A 186 12.90 -6.72 18.81
C LYS A 186 12.23 -5.98 17.65
N ALA A 187 12.00 -6.68 16.52
CA ALA A 187 11.25 -6.12 15.40
C ALA A 187 9.83 -5.72 15.82
N TRP A 188 9.15 -6.56 16.58
CA TRP A 188 7.84 -6.24 17.14
C TRP A 188 7.90 -5.06 18.10
N GLY A 189 8.87 -5.03 19.01
CA GLY A 189 9.06 -3.92 19.95
C GLY A 189 9.31 -2.58 19.26
N ASP A 190 10.10 -2.57 18.17
CA ASP A 190 10.35 -1.37 17.38
C ASP A 190 9.09 -0.93 16.62
N TYR A 191 8.36 -1.85 16.02
CA TYR A 191 7.07 -1.60 15.37
C TYR A 191 6.04 -1.05 16.37
N TYR A 192 5.93 -1.66 17.56
CA TYR A 192 5.02 -1.20 18.60
C TYR A 192 5.33 0.22 19.05
N ARG A 193 6.62 0.58 19.19
CA ARG A 193 7.02 1.97 19.51
C ARG A 193 6.65 2.93 18.40
N LEU A 194 6.78 2.53 17.14
CA LEU A 194 6.35 3.34 16.00
C LEU A 194 4.85 3.61 16.05
N CYS A 195 4.04 2.63 16.45
CA CYS A 195 2.59 2.78 16.62
C CYS A 195 2.18 3.67 17.82
N GLN A 196 3.10 4.13 18.63
CA GLN A 196 2.85 4.99 19.79
C GLN A 196 3.18 6.47 19.53
N ALA A 197 3.78 6.76 18.38
CA ALA A 197 4.35 8.08 18.05
C ALA A 197 3.35 8.98 17.32
#